data_64c25a022ffbd1e26835c473469d6b43
#
_entry.id   64c25a022ffbd1e26835c473469d6b43
#
_cell.length_a   1.000
_cell.length_b   1.000
_cell.length_c   1.000
_cell.angle_alpha   90.00
_cell.angle_beta   90.00
_cell.angle_gamma   90.00
#
_symmetry.space_group_name_H-M   'P 1'
#
loop_
_entity.id
_entity.type
_entity.pdbx_description
1 polymer ?
#
loop_
_entity_poly.entity_id
_entity_poly.type
_entity_poly.pdbx_seq_one_letter_code
_entity_poly.pdbx_strand_id
1 'polypeptide(L)'
;MFFDENDNKVDKKYYTDYLLDKYKKLGLTRKETANELGISLSFLDKLLREGTGLPTYRKIGSSQKPRIVFPIDSVANFMVIQAL
;
A
#
# COMPACT_ATOMS: atom_id res chain seq x y z
N MET A 1 -13.75 -24.93 7.02
CA MET A 1 -13.43 -24.54 6.98
C MET A 1 -12.88 -24.00 7.32
N PHE A 2 -12.37 -23.56 7.40
CA PHE A 2 -11.70 -23.11 7.75
C PHE A 2 -11.33 -22.06 7.56
N PHE A 3 -11.31 -21.21 8.00
CA PHE A 3 -11.06 -20.17 7.98
C PHE A 3 -10.59 -19.76 9.08
N ASP A 4 -10.33 -18.90 9.62
CA ASP A 4 -9.95 -18.77 10.86
C ASP A 4 -8.67 -18.02 10.87
N GLU A 5 -7.75 -18.10 11.72
CA GLU A 5 -6.56 -17.28 11.79
C GLU A 5 -5.67 -17.52 10.60
N ASN A 6 -5.80 -18.61 9.96
CA ASN A 6 -5.07 -18.87 8.75
C ASN A 6 -5.54 -17.97 7.63
N ASP A 7 -6.81 -17.60 7.63
CA ASP A 7 -7.33 -16.72 6.61
C ASP A 7 -6.69 -15.36 6.65
N ASN A 8 -6.43 -14.83 7.84
CA ASN A 8 -5.79 -13.53 7.94
C ASN A 8 -4.41 -13.53 7.33
N LYS A 9 -3.64 -14.60 7.56
CA LYS A 9 -2.32 -14.71 6.98
C LYS A 9 -2.39 -14.91 5.49
N VAL A 10 -3.36 -15.68 5.05
CA VAL A 10 -3.56 -15.91 3.62
C VAL A 10 -3.93 -14.61 2.93
N ASP A 11 -4.72 -13.77 3.60
CA ASP A 11 -5.14 -12.52 2.99
C ASP A 11 -3.96 -11.61 2.70
N LYS A 12 -3.01 -11.50 3.62
CA LYS A 12 -1.84 -10.67 3.36
C LYS A 12 -1.02 -11.23 2.21
N LYS A 13 -0.82 -12.53 2.20
CA LYS A 13 -0.10 -13.17 1.11
C LYS A 13 -0.82 -12.99 -0.20
N TYR A 14 -2.13 -13.11 -0.17
CA TYR A 14 -2.95 -12.91 -1.36
C TYR A 14 -2.74 -11.51 -1.93
N TYR A 15 -2.83 -10.49 -1.09
CA TYR A 15 -2.64 -9.12 -1.56
C TYR A 15 -1.21 -8.90 -2.05
N THR A 16 -0.24 -9.46 -1.35
CA THR A 16 1.16 -9.33 -1.76
C THR A 16 1.35 -9.94 -3.15
N ASP A 17 0.84 -11.15 -3.35
CA ASP A 17 0.98 -11.82 -4.63
C ASP A 17 0.24 -11.08 -5.74
N TYR A 18 -0.94 -10.58 -5.43
CA TYR A 18 -1.73 -9.80 -6.38
C TYR A 18 -0.98 -8.55 -6.83
N LEU A 19 -0.43 -7.81 -5.88
CA LEU A 19 0.27 -6.57 -6.20
C LEU A 19 1.56 -6.85 -6.98
N LEU A 20 2.30 -7.88 -6.57
CA LEU A 20 3.51 -8.25 -7.30
C LEU A 20 3.21 -8.67 -8.72
N ASP A 21 2.15 -9.43 -8.90
CA ASP A 21 1.77 -9.89 -10.23
C ASP A 21 1.30 -8.75 -11.11
N LYS A 22 0.52 -7.83 -10.53
CA LYS A 22 -0.05 -6.73 -11.27
C LYS A 22 1.01 -5.71 -11.69
N TYR A 23 1.88 -5.35 -10.77
CA TYR A 23 2.82 -4.25 -11.01
C TYR A 23 4.21 -4.69 -11.37
N LYS A 24 4.59 -5.93 -11.09
CA LYS A 24 5.89 -6.49 -11.44
C LYS A 24 7.05 -5.71 -10.85
N LYS A 25 6.88 -5.17 -9.66
CA LYS A 25 7.93 -4.43 -8.97
C LYS A 25 7.63 -4.44 -7.48
N LEU A 26 8.62 -4.02 -6.67
CA LEU A 26 8.53 -4.13 -5.22
C LEU A 26 7.94 -2.90 -4.54
N GLY A 27 7.81 -1.79 -5.25
CA GLY A 27 7.26 -0.58 -4.67
C GLY A 27 6.27 0.09 -5.60
N LEU A 28 5.29 0.77 -5.02
CA LEU A 28 4.26 1.44 -5.79
C LEU A 28 4.42 2.95 -5.71
N THR A 29 4.04 3.62 -6.77
CA THR A 29 4.00 5.08 -6.80
C THR A 29 2.77 5.55 -6.03
N ARG A 30 2.70 6.87 -5.78
CA ARG A 30 1.53 7.46 -5.15
C ARG A 30 0.26 7.15 -5.93
N LYS A 31 0.32 7.31 -7.24
CA LYS A 31 -0.83 7.10 -8.09
C LYS A 31 -1.29 5.64 -8.04
N GLU A 32 -0.34 4.72 -8.11
CA GLU A 32 -0.66 3.30 -8.05
C GLU A 32 -1.27 2.94 -6.70
N THR A 33 -0.70 3.47 -5.63
CA THR A 33 -1.20 3.20 -4.29
C THR A 33 -2.61 3.76 -4.12
N ALA A 34 -2.85 4.99 -4.56
CA ALA A 34 -4.18 5.57 -4.47
C ALA A 34 -5.19 4.71 -5.22
N ASN A 35 -4.81 4.22 -6.39
CA ASN A 35 -5.69 3.38 -7.18
C ASN A 35 -6.04 2.10 -6.42
N GLU A 36 -5.04 1.48 -5.79
CA GLU A 36 -5.28 0.24 -5.05
C GLU A 36 -6.10 0.47 -3.80
N LEU A 37 -5.95 1.62 -3.16
CA LEU A 37 -6.72 1.94 -1.96
C LEU A 37 -8.11 2.47 -2.27
N GLY A 38 -8.39 2.72 -3.55
CA GLY A 38 -9.71 3.21 -3.95
C GLY A 38 -9.95 4.67 -3.60
N ILE A 39 -8.90 5.47 -3.57
CA ILE A 39 -9.01 6.90 -3.25
C ILE A 39 -8.36 7.71 -4.37
N SER A 40 -8.67 9.01 -4.39
CA SER A 40 -8.07 9.89 -5.38
C SER A 40 -6.63 10.21 -5.00
N LEU A 41 -5.84 10.59 -6.00
CA LEU A 41 -4.47 11.01 -5.73
C LEU A 41 -4.45 12.26 -4.86
N SER A 42 -5.39 13.17 -5.08
CA SER A 42 -5.49 14.38 -4.25
C SER A 42 -5.73 14.03 -2.79
N PHE A 43 -6.59 13.07 -2.54
CA PHE A 43 -6.87 12.65 -1.17
C PHE A 43 -5.64 11.98 -0.56
N LEU A 44 -4.95 11.14 -1.34
CA LEU A 44 -3.72 10.53 -0.87
C LEU A 44 -2.69 11.59 -0.48
N ASP A 45 -2.52 12.62 -1.32
CA ASP A 45 -1.57 13.69 -1.03
C ASP A 45 -1.97 14.46 0.22
N LYS A 46 -3.27 14.62 0.46
CA LYS A 46 -3.74 15.25 1.68
C LYS A 46 -3.33 14.42 2.90
N LEU A 47 -3.52 13.10 2.82
CA LEU A 47 -3.13 12.22 3.92
C LEU A 47 -1.63 12.23 4.15
N LEU A 48 -0.86 12.35 3.08
CA LEU A 48 0.60 12.45 3.21
C LEU A 48 0.99 13.71 3.96
N ARG A 49 0.33 14.83 3.67
CA ARG A 49 0.61 16.07 4.39
C ARG A 49 0.21 15.96 5.85
N GLU A 50 -0.86 15.27 6.15
CA GLU A 50 -1.33 15.09 7.52
C GLU A 50 -0.56 14.02 8.26
N GLY A 51 0.10 13.13 7.53
CA GLY A 51 0.91 12.10 8.14
C GLY A 51 0.14 10.99 8.82
N THR A 52 -1.07 10.72 8.36
CA THR A 52 -1.90 9.72 9.02
C THR A 52 -2.75 8.98 7.99
N GLY A 53 -3.19 7.80 8.37
CA GLY A 53 -4.12 7.03 7.56
C GLY A 53 -3.54 6.37 6.33
N LEU A 54 -2.22 6.14 6.32
CA LEU A 54 -1.55 5.59 5.15
C LEU A 54 -0.70 4.39 5.51
N PRO A 55 -0.42 3.51 4.52
CA PRO A 55 0.63 2.51 4.71
C PRO A 55 1.98 3.18 4.88
N THR A 56 2.92 2.47 5.44
CA THR A 56 4.29 2.96 5.58
C THR A 56 4.88 3.22 4.19
N TYR A 57 5.59 4.33 4.05
CA TYR A 57 6.19 4.70 2.78
C TYR A 57 7.59 5.23 3.00
N ARG A 58 8.32 5.38 1.90
CA ARG A 58 9.70 5.89 1.91
C ARG A 58 9.83 7.06 0.97
N LYS A 59 10.67 8.00 1.36
CA LYS A 59 11.05 9.11 0.49
C LYS A 59 12.41 8.82 -0.10
N ILE A 60 12.49 8.86 -1.43
CA ILE A 60 13.71 8.56 -2.14
C ILE A 60 14.08 9.73 -3.03
N GLY A 61 15.37 10.08 -3.05
CA GLY A 61 15.83 11.15 -3.91
C GLY A 61 16.13 12.41 -3.14
N SER A 62 16.20 13.55 -3.88
CA SER A 62 16.61 14.81 -3.28
C SER A 62 15.56 15.35 -2.34
N SER A 63 16.01 16.21 -1.43
CA SER A 63 15.11 16.83 -0.47
C SER A 63 14.12 17.79 -1.12
N GLN A 64 14.43 18.28 -2.31
CA GLN A 64 13.58 19.24 -2.98
C GLN A 64 12.39 18.59 -3.67
N LYS A 65 12.59 17.43 -4.25
CA LYS A 65 11.51 16.68 -4.92
C LYS A 65 11.67 15.20 -4.63
N PRO A 66 11.40 14.80 -3.39
CA PRO A 66 11.55 13.40 -3.05
C PRO A 66 10.47 12.57 -3.76
N ARG A 67 10.87 11.38 -4.18
CA ARG A 67 9.93 10.42 -4.72
C ARG A 67 9.35 9.62 -3.58
N ILE A 68 8.05 9.50 -3.56
CA ILE A 68 7.36 8.69 -2.55
C ILE A 68 7.17 7.29 -3.12
N VAL A 69 7.57 6.29 -2.35
CA VAL A 69 7.43 4.89 -2.74
C VAL A 69 6.76 4.12 -1.61
N PHE A 70 5.74 3.36 -1.95
CA PHE A 70 5.03 2.51 -0.99
C PHE A 70 5.45 1.07 -1.24
N PRO A 71 6.22 0.46 -0.33
CA PRO A 71 6.60 -0.95 -0.52
C PRO A 71 5.38 -1.84 -0.63
N ILE A 72 5.45 -2.84 -1.49
CA ILE A 72 4.34 -3.78 -1.68
C ILE A 72 3.92 -4.37 -0.34
N ASP A 73 4.89 -4.75 0.49
CA ASP A 73 4.58 -5.36 1.78
C ASP A 73 3.73 -4.44 2.66
N SER A 74 4.05 -3.15 2.69
CA SER A 74 3.29 -2.23 3.54
C SER A 74 1.90 -1.99 3.00
N VAL A 75 1.74 -1.92 1.67
CA VAL A 75 0.43 -1.74 1.07
C VAL A 75 -0.44 -2.96 1.34
N ALA A 76 0.13 -4.16 1.16
CA ALA A 76 -0.62 -5.39 1.43
C ALA A 76 -1.07 -5.47 2.88
N ASN A 77 -0.15 -5.13 3.80
CA ASN A 77 -0.48 -5.15 5.22
C ASN A 77 -1.58 -4.17 5.55
N PHE A 78 -1.52 -2.98 4.96
CA PHE A 78 -2.55 -1.96 5.18
C PHE A 78 -3.90 -2.43 4.67
N MET A 79 -3.92 -3.09 3.52
CA MET A 79 -5.17 -3.57 2.94
C MET A 79 -5.81 -4.65 3.82
N VAL A 80 -5.00 -5.52 4.41
CA VAL A 80 -5.53 -6.53 5.32
C VAL A 80 -6.16 -5.87 6.55
N ILE A 81 -5.47 -4.88 7.12
CA ILE A 81 -5.99 -4.18 8.29
C ILE A 81 -7.31 -3.48 7.96
N GLN A 82 -7.38 -2.84 6.80
CA GLN A 82 -8.60 -2.15 6.40
C GLN A 82 -9.76 -3.11 6.12
N ALA A 83 -9.45 -4.33 5.70
CA ALA A 83 -10.48 -5.31 5.40
C ALA A 83 -11.10 -5.89 6.67
N LEU A 84 -10.39 -5.78 7.79
CA LEU A 84 -10.92 -6.25 9.05
C LEU A 84 -11.89 -5.26 9.65
#